data_e95300715335564da4aa272367009e95
#
_entry.id   e95300715335564da4aa272367009e95
#
_cell.length_a   1.000
_cell.length_b   1.000
_cell.length_c   1.000
_cell.angle_alpha   90.00
_cell.angle_beta   90.00
_cell.angle_gamma   90.00
#
_symmetry.space_group_name_H-M   'P 1'
#
loop_
_entity.id
_entity.type
_entity.pdbx_description
1 polymer ?
#
loop_
_entity_poly.entity_id
_entity_poly.type
_entity_poly.pdbx_seq_one_letter_code
_entity_poly.pdbx_strand_id
1 'polypeptide(L)'
;MSSWGRLSALPHEVIELADRAAVAAVLAHSRPGIAYGLGRSYGDACLNPGGTLWRTTGLDRLIDFDESTGRLVCEAGVVLRDIQDLFLPRGWGLPVLPGTRLVTVGGAIANDVHGKNHHQTGTFGDHVRSIRLQRTDGEAIVCGPAERADWFAATVGGLGLTGLIVEAELQLRRVPGPWLETETVAYAGLDEFFRLSDQSHPDWEHAVSWIDCTAGEAGRGLFLRARAAADQHGAWRGRQLSFPVVPPVSLVNRLTLGPLNRLFWWLNRRHLGRRIVHYQPFLFPLDAVADWNRAYGPAGFHQYQCVVPRENAADAIAGLLAAIAGSGDGSVLAVLKTFGDRWPPGLLSFARPGVTLALDFHNRAGIEALFERLDALVVAAGGRLYPAKDARMPRAVFEAGYPRLGEFMGYRDPGISSAMSRRLTGS
;
A
#
# COMPACT_ATOMS: atom_id res chain seq x y z
N MET A 1 15.87 -2.89 -12.77
CA MET A 1 14.97 -2.55 -11.63
C MET A 1 13.93 -3.63 -11.47
N SER A 2 13.35 -3.80 -10.29
CA SER A 2 12.30 -4.78 -10.02
C SER A 2 11.23 -4.18 -9.11
N SER A 3 10.02 -4.75 -9.12
CA SER A 3 9.00 -4.50 -8.11
C SER A 3 9.23 -5.38 -6.87
N TRP A 4 8.47 -5.11 -5.81
CA TRP A 4 8.63 -5.85 -4.55
C TRP A 4 8.29 -7.34 -4.66
N GLY A 5 7.32 -7.70 -5.50
CA GLY A 5 6.92 -9.10 -5.75
C GLY A 5 7.95 -9.92 -6.52
N ARG A 6 8.93 -9.28 -7.18
CA ARG A 6 10.00 -9.92 -7.96
C ARG A 6 9.49 -10.83 -9.08
N LEU A 7 8.34 -10.50 -9.66
CA LEU A 7 7.68 -11.29 -10.72
C LEU A 7 8.27 -11.07 -12.11
N SER A 8 9.07 -10.01 -12.30
CA SER A 8 9.69 -9.67 -13.58
C SER A 8 11.15 -9.26 -13.39
N ALA A 9 12.01 -9.77 -14.26
CA ALA A 9 13.42 -9.40 -14.34
C ALA A 9 13.78 -8.76 -15.70
N LEU A 10 12.78 -8.29 -16.46
CA LEU A 10 13.00 -7.70 -17.78
C LEU A 10 13.78 -6.39 -17.69
N PRO A 11 14.62 -6.07 -18.67
CA PRO A 11 15.44 -4.89 -18.68
C PRO A 11 14.63 -3.61 -18.86
N HIS A 12 15.15 -2.49 -18.31
CA HIS A 12 14.62 -1.15 -18.44
C HIS A 12 15.74 -0.19 -18.75
N GLU A 13 15.46 0.87 -19.50
CA GLU A 13 16.31 2.06 -19.50
C GLU A 13 16.01 2.84 -18.21
N VAL A 14 17.05 3.21 -17.46
CA VAL A 14 16.89 3.93 -16.19
C VAL A 14 17.53 5.31 -16.31
N ILE A 15 16.74 6.36 -16.11
CA ILE A 15 17.19 7.74 -16.09
C ILE A 15 17.04 8.28 -14.67
N GLU A 16 18.16 8.74 -14.09
CA GLU A 16 18.18 9.33 -12.75
C GLU A 16 17.66 10.76 -12.80
N LEU A 17 16.71 11.09 -11.94
CA LEU A 17 16.23 12.44 -11.73
C LEU A 17 16.72 12.94 -10.37
N ALA A 18 17.63 13.93 -10.39
CA ALA A 18 18.21 14.51 -9.18
C ALA A 18 18.10 16.05 -9.15
N ASP A 19 17.67 16.66 -10.24
CA ASP A 19 17.43 18.09 -10.33
C ASP A 19 16.02 18.36 -10.84
N ARG A 20 15.21 18.98 -10.02
CA ARG A 20 13.82 19.35 -10.36
C ARG A 20 13.75 20.26 -11.59
N ALA A 21 14.72 21.15 -11.79
CA ALA A 21 14.74 22.06 -12.93
C ALA A 21 14.99 21.32 -14.27
N ALA A 22 15.68 20.19 -14.23
CA ALA A 22 15.99 19.39 -15.42
C ALA A 22 14.86 18.43 -15.82
N VAL A 23 13.87 18.19 -14.97
CA VAL A 23 12.83 17.16 -15.20
C VAL A 23 12.11 17.35 -16.53
N ALA A 24 11.65 18.57 -16.85
CA ALA A 24 10.93 18.86 -18.10
C ALA A 24 11.75 18.48 -19.33
N ALA A 25 13.03 18.86 -19.36
CA ALA A 25 13.93 18.54 -20.47
C ALA A 25 14.20 17.03 -20.59
N VAL A 26 14.34 16.33 -19.47
CA VAL A 26 14.53 14.87 -19.47
C VAL A 26 13.29 14.17 -20.03
N LEU A 27 12.07 14.54 -19.59
CA LEU A 27 10.83 13.94 -20.07
C LEU A 27 10.63 14.15 -21.57
N ALA A 28 10.90 15.36 -22.07
CA ALA A 28 10.75 15.70 -23.48
C ALA A 28 11.67 14.90 -24.43
N HIS A 29 12.81 14.41 -23.93
CA HIS A 29 13.80 13.72 -24.74
C HIS A 29 13.87 12.20 -24.46
N SER A 30 13.06 11.68 -23.54
CA SER A 30 13.04 10.26 -23.19
C SER A 30 11.94 9.50 -23.93
N ARG A 31 12.11 8.18 -24.05
CA ARG A 31 11.04 7.28 -24.50
C ARG A 31 9.90 7.26 -23.47
N PRO A 32 8.69 6.83 -23.86
CA PRO A 32 7.60 6.66 -22.90
C PRO A 32 8.05 5.87 -21.66
N GLY A 33 7.77 6.42 -20.49
CA GLY A 33 8.30 5.93 -19.23
C GLY A 33 7.30 5.97 -18.10
N ILE A 34 7.74 5.54 -16.94
CA ILE A 34 6.99 5.66 -15.67
C ILE A 34 7.93 6.11 -14.55
N ALA A 35 7.42 6.92 -13.63
CA ALA A 35 8.15 7.31 -12.42
C ALA A 35 8.43 6.07 -11.54
N TYR A 36 9.67 5.93 -11.08
CA TYR A 36 10.10 4.85 -10.22
C TYR A 36 10.73 5.40 -8.94
N GLY A 37 10.07 5.15 -7.81
CA GLY A 37 10.58 5.48 -6.48
C GLY A 37 11.44 4.36 -5.91
N LEU A 38 10.98 3.71 -4.84
CA LEU A 38 11.68 2.60 -4.16
C LEU A 38 11.20 1.21 -4.59
N GLY A 39 10.38 1.08 -5.65
CA GLY A 39 9.90 -0.19 -6.16
C GLY A 39 9.06 -1.00 -5.17
N ARG A 40 8.29 -0.33 -4.31
CA ARG A 40 7.47 -0.99 -3.27
C ARG A 40 6.10 -1.45 -3.76
N SER A 41 5.71 -1.11 -4.97
CA SER A 41 4.61 -1.80 -5.67
C SER A 41 4.97 -3.27 -5.85
N TYR A 42 4.00 -4.17 -5.67
CA TYR A 42 4.28 -5.61 -5.72
C TYR A 42 4.29 -6.15 -7.14
N GLY A 43 3.45 -5.57 -8.00
CA GLY A 43 3.29 -5.97 -9.40
C GLY A 43 4.00 -5.06 -10.38
N ASP A 44 3.35 -4.78 -11.47
CA ASP A 44 3.87 -4.15 -12.67
C ASP A 44 3.57 -2.64 -12.77
N ALA A 45 2.94 -2.05 -11.76
CA ALA A 45 2.56 -0.63 -11.72
C ALA A 45 3.76 0.33 -11.89
N CYS A 46 4.92 -0.03 -11.32
CA CYS A 46 6.15 0.76 -11.38
C CYS A 46 7.18 0.22 -12.38
N LEU A 47 6.79 -0.69 -13.28
CA LEU A 47 7.68 -1.31 -14.25
C LEU A 47 7.27 -0.94 -15.67
N ASN A 48 8.26 -0.77 -16.56
CA ASN A 48 8.05 -0.50 -17.97
C ASN A 48 9.06 -1.29 -18.83
N PRO A 49 8.92 -2.62 -18.93
CA PRO A 49 9.82 -3.45 -19.72
C PRO A 49 9.97 -2.96 -21.17
N GLY A 50 11.21 -2.77 -21.61
CA GLY A 50 11.55 -2.23 -22.93
C GLY A 50 11.39 -0.71 -23.07
N GLY A 51 10.95 -0.01 -22.03
CA GLY A 51 10.83 1.44 -21.97
C GLY A 51 11.63 2.05 -20.82
N THR A 52 11.33 3.30 -20.49
CA THR A 52 12.10 4.10 -19.52
C THR A 52 11.50 4.01 -18.11
N LEU A 53 12.38 3.98 -17.11
CA LEU A 53 12.07 4.26 -15.71
C LEU A 53 12.73 5.57 -15.31
N TRP A 54 11.95 6.56 -14.94
CA TRP A 54 12.48 7.81 -14.35
C TRP A 54 12.63 7.61 -12.85
N ARG A 55 13.87 7.39 -12.40
CA ARG A 55 14.12 7.17 -10.97
C ARG A 55 14.10 8.49 -10.22
N THR A 56 13.10 8.66 -9.36
CA THR A 56 12.79 9.92 -8.67
C THR A 56 13.44 10.04 -7.30
N THR A 57 14.20 9.04 -6.84
CA THR A 57 14.80 9.03 -5.49
C THR A 57 15.87 10.11 -5.27
N GLY A 58 16.35 10.76 -6.32
CA GLY A 58 17.24 11.92 -6.23
C GLY A 58 16.50 13.26 -6.10
N LEU A 59 15.18 13.29 -6.26
CA LEU A 59 14.32 14.43 -5.92
C LEU A 59 13.92 14.34 -4.45
N ASP A 60 14.84 14.56 -3.52
CA ASP A 60 14.71 14.19 -2.11
C ASP A 60 14.82 15.38 -1.14
N ARG A 61 14.66 16.61 -1.63
CA ARG A 61 14.77 17.81 -0.80
C ARG A 61 13.49 18.07 0.00
N LEU A 62 13.67 18.38 1.28
CA LEU A 62 12.70 19.09 2.08
C LEU A 62 12.85 20.59 1.77
N ILE A 63 11.79 21.22 1.26
CA ILE A 63 11.83 22.58 0.70
C ILE A 63 11.46 23.60 1.75
N ASP A 64 10.33 23.37 2.45
CA ASP A 64 9.80 24.29 3.47
C ASP A 64 9.03 23.52 4.53
N PHE A 65 9.07 24.01 5.76
CA PHE A 65 8.25 23.50 6.85
C PHE A 65 7.77 24.61 7.77
N ASP A 66 6.47 24.79 7.83
CA ASP A 66 5.82 25.68 8.77
C ASP A 66 5.47 24.93 10.07
N GLU A 67 6.26 25.17 11.10
CA GLU A 67 6.07 24.52 12.42
C GLU A 67 4.78 24.96 13.13
N SER A 68 4.19 26.10 12.76
CA SER A 68 2.95 26.57 13.36
C SER A 68 1.73 25.80 12.88
N THR A 69 1.73 25.41 11.60
CA THR A 69 0.62 24.74 10.93
C THR A 69 0.86 23.26 10.63
N GLY A 70 2.12 22.81 10.61
CA GLY A 70 2.51 21.47 10.20
C GLY A 70 2.49 21.27 8.68
N ARG A 71 2.54 22.35 7.91
CA ARG A 71 2.65 22.31 6.46
C ARG A 71 4.08 21.98 6.06
N LEU A 72 4.24 20.92 5.26
CA LEU A 72 5.52 20.48 4.72
C LEU A 72 5.49 20.52 3.19
N VAL A 73 6.44 21.23 2.59
CA VAL A 73 6.69 21.18 1.14
C VAL A 73 7.94 20.36 0.89
N CYS A 74 7.85 19.35 0.03
CA CYS A 74 8.97 18.48 -0.28
C CYS A 74 8.92 17.96 -1.72
N GLU A 75 10.08 17.53 -2.23
CA GLU A 75 10.18 16.84 -3.51
C GLU A 75 9.60 15.42 -3.41
N ALA A 76 9.15 14.89 -4.55
CA ALA A 76 8.38 13.64 -4.60
C ALA A 76 9.20 12.38 -4.28
N GLY A 77 10.52 12.44 -4.35
CA GLY A 77 11.43 11.36 -4.00
C GLY A 77 11.73 11.23 -2.50
N VAL A 78 11.35 12.23 -1.69
CA VAL A 78 11.48 12.16 -0.23
C VAL A 78 10.80 10.91 0.30
N VAL A 79 11.48 10.17 1.19
CA VAL A 79 10.96 8.92 1.75
C VAL A 79 10.14 9.20 3.01
N LEU A 80 9.01 8.52 3.18
CA LEU A 80 8.15 8.71 4.36
C LEU A 80 8.88 8.44 5.68
N ARG A 81 9.88 7.53 5.66
CA ARG A 81 10.78 7.29 6.79
C ARG A 81 11.49 8.58 7.21
N ASP A 82 12.05 9.31 6.26
CA ASP A 82 12.90 10.47 6.55
C ASP A 82 12.06 11.63 7.10
N ILE A 83 10.81 11.78 6.62
CA ILE A 83 9.84 12.70 7.22
C ILE A 83 9.54 12.31 8.67
N GLN A 84 9.25 11.03 8.94
CA GLN A 84 8.94 10.57 10.30
C GLN A 84 10.15 10.72 11.25
N ASP A 85 11.33 10.32 10.79
CA ASP A 85 12.55 10.37 11.62
C ASP A 85 12.94 11.82 11.95
N LEU A 86 12.67 12.79 11.06
CA LEU A 86 12.97 14.21 11.27
C LEU A 86 11.92 14.95 12.11
N PHE A 87 10.62 14.72 11.85
CA PHE A 87 9.56 15.55 12.41
C PHE A 87 8.88 14.94 13.63
N LEU A 88 8.92 13.62 13.81
CA LEU A 88 8.33 12.98 14.98
C LEU A 88 8.94 13.46 16.32
N PRO A 89 10.27 13.67 16.43
CA PRO A 89 10.88 14.26 17.64
C PRO A 89 10.43 15.71 17.91
N ARG A 90 9.91 16.40 16.88
CA ARG A 90 9.38 17.78 16.97
C ARG A 90 7.86 17.81 17.24
N GLY A 91 7.26 16.64 17.52
CA GLY A 91 5.82 16.52 17.78
C GLY A 91 4.94 16.57 16.53
N TRP A 92 5.51 16.29 15.35
CA TRP A 92 4.79 16.22 14.09
C TRP A 92 4.94 14.86 13.42
N GLY A 93 3.89 14.35 12.78
CA GLY A 93 3.92 13.09 12.09
C GLY A 93 3.02 13.06 10.87
N LEU A 94 3.29 12.14 9.95
CA LEU A 94 2.40 11.86 8.83
C LEU A 94 1.09 11.26 9.35
N PRO A 95 -0.08 11.79 8.93
CA PRO A 95 -1.37 11.29 9.38
C PRO A 95 -1.64 9.85 8.93
N VAL A 96 -1.19 9.50 7.73
CA VAL A 96 -1.37 8.16 7.13
C VAL A 96 -0.01 7.56 6.78
N LEU A 97 0.19 6.31 7.22
CA LEU A 97 1.40 5.52 6.96
C LEU A 97 1.01 4.13 6.46
N PRO A 98 1.49 3.69 5.28
CA PRO A 98 1.23 2.34 4.78
C PRO A 98 1.98 1.28 5.60
N GLY A 99 1.93 0.02 5.19
CA GLY A 99 2.57 -1.11 5.90
C GLY A 99 4.10 -1.11 5.89
N THR A 100 4.75 -0.17 5.21
CA THR A 100 6.18 0.12 5.22
C THR A 100 6.42 1.62 5.17
N ARG A 101 7.44 2.12 5.84
CA ARG A 101 7.85 3.52 5.78
C ARG A 101 8.81 3.81 4.61
N LEU A 102 9.24 2.77 3.89
CA LEU A 102 10.17 2.84 2.77
C LEU A 102 9.42 3.07 1.44
N VAL A 103 8.65 4.14 1.37
CA VAL A 103 7.87 4.61 0.21
C VAL A 103 8.20 6.08 -0.02
N THR A 104 8.31 6.51 -1.27
CA THR A 104 8.48 7.92 -1.61
C THR A 104 7.14 8.67 -1.55
N VAL A 105 7.18 9.97 -1.30
CA VAL A 105 5.99 10.84 -1.29
C VAL A 105 5.22 10.72 -2.60
N GLY A 106 5.90 10.84 -3.76
CA GLY A 106 5.25 10.69 -5.06
C GLY A 106 4.60 9.32 -5.25
N GLY A 107 5.26 8.24 -4.78
CA GLY A 107 4.69 6.89 -4.81
C GLY A 107 3.48 6.73 -3.87
N ALA A 108 3.51 7.37 -2.71
CA ALA A 108 2.39 7.37 -1.76
C ALA A 108 1.15 8.08 -2.33
N ILE A 109 1.34 9.23 -3.00
CA ILE A 109 0.28 9.98 -3.68
C ILE A 109 -0.26 9.21 -4.88
N ALA A 110 0.63 8.76 -5.77
CA ALA A 110 0.24 8.07 -7.01
C ALA A 110 -0.55 6.78 -6.79
N ASN A 111 -0.36 6.12 -5.65
CA ASN A 111 -1.11 4.93 -5.28
C ASN A 111 -2.16 5.18 -4.19
N ASP A 112 -2.33 6.42 -3.76
CA ASP A 112 -3.21 6.83 -2.66
C ASP A 112 -3.17 5.83 -1.50
N VAL A 113 -1.96 5.69 -0.92
CA VAL A 113 -1.71 4.65 0.08
C VAL A 113 -2.56 4.86 1.32
N HIS A 114 -2.94 3.76 1.95
CA HIS A 114 -3.75 3.75 3.17
C HIS A 114 -3.00 3.11 4.34
N GLY A 115 -3.34 3.54 5.56
CA GLY A 115 -2.79 3.04 6.81
C GLY A 115 -3.70 2.04 7.55
N LYS A 116 -3.32 1.76 8.81
CA LYS A 116 -4.14 0.99 9.76
C LYS A 116 -5.22 1.85 10.43
N ASN A 117 -5.24 3.14 10.11
CA ASN A 117 -6.13 4.16 10.67
C ASN A 117 -7.10 4.76 9.64
N HIS A 118 -7.32 4.08 8.50
CA HIS A 118 -8.21 4.58 7.45
C HIS A 118 -9.60 4.96 7.96
N HIS A 119 -10.15 4.22 8.92
CA HIS A 119 -11.47 4.46 9.50
C HIS A 119 -11.59 5.82 10.20
N GLN A 120 -10.48 6.44 10.62
CA GLN A 120 -10.47 7.78 11.21
C GLN A 120 -9.84 8.83 10.30
N THR A 121 -8.75 8.49 9.59
CA THR A 121 -7.92 9.46 8.88
C THR A 121 -8.02 9.40 7.37
N GLY A 122 -8.66 8.38 6.80
CA GLY A 122 -8.74 8.23 5.35
C GLY A 122 -7.45 7.72 4.71
N THR A 123 -7.15 8.23 3.51
CA THR A 123 -5.98 7.87 2.70
C THR A 123 -4.89 8.94 2.76
N PHE A 124 -3.75 8.69 2.12
CA PHE A 124 -2.67 9.65 2.04
C PHE A 124 -3.08 10.93 1.29
N GLY A 125 -3.88 10.78 0.23
CA GLY A 125 -4.40 11.89 -0.57
C GLY A 125 -5.26 12.89 0.22
N ASP A 126 -5.96 12.45 1.27
CA ASP A 126 -6.72 13.33 2.16
C ASP A 126 -5.85 14.39 2.88
N HIS A 127 -4.53 14.16 2.92
CA HIS A 127 -3.56 15.00 3.63
C HIS A 127 -2.56 15.67 2.69
N VAL A 128 -2.83 15.65 1.38
CA VAL A 128 -2.08 16.38 0.37
C VAL A 128 -2.80 17.69 0.06
N ARG A 129 -2.10 18.81 0.18
CA ARG A 129 -2.64 20.14 -0.07
C ARG A 129 -2.40 20.63 -1.49
N SER A 130 -1.24 20.25 -2.06
CA SER A 130 -0.88 20.63 -3.41
C SER A 130 0.08 19.61 -4.01
N ILE A 131 0.02 19.47 -5.33
CA ILE A 131 0.92 18.64 -6.14
C ILE A 131 1.41 19.50 -7.29
N ARG A 132 2.73 19.49 -7.54
CA ARG A 132 3.30 19.97 -8.79
C ARG A 132 3.59 18.77 -9.68
N LEU A 133 2.95 18.76 -10.83
CA LEU A 133 3.03 17.70 -11.83
C LEU A 133 3.76 18.22 -13.06
N GLN A 134 4.71 17.46 -13.61
CA GLN A 134 5.35 17.70 -14.88
C GLN A 134 4.89 16.66 -15.90
N ARG A 135 4.33 17.12 -17.01
CA ARG A 135 3.87 16.27 -18.11
C ARG A 135 4.94 16.11 -19.17
N THR A 136 4.81 15.05 -19.97
CA THR A 136 5.74 14.75 -21.07
C THR A 136 5.58 15.69 -22.28
N ASP A 137 4.42 16.36 -22.40
CA ASP A 137 4.15 17.40 -23.40
C ASP A 137 4.74 18.78 -23.03
N GLY A 138 5.41 18.87 -21.87
CA GLY A 138 6.04 20.09 -21.36
C GLY A 138 5.14 20.89 -20.41
N GLU A 139 3.84 20.56 -20.29
CA GLU A 139 2.96 21.28 -19.36
C GLU A 139 3.35 21.00 -17.90
N ALA A 140 3.42 22.07 -17.10
CA ALA A 140 3.56 21.99 -15.66
C ALA A 140 2.23 22.36 -15.01
N ILE A 141 1.69 21.46 -14.18
CA ILE A 141 0.38 21.61 -13.53
C ILE A 141 0.59 21.69 -12.03
N VAL A 142 0.01 22.71 -11.40
CA VAL A 142 -0.18 22.75 -9.94
C VAL A 142 -1.64 22.46 -9.67
N CYS A 143 -1.91 21.48 -8.81
CA CYS A 143 -3.27 21.08 -8.46
C CYS A 143 -3.38 20.72 -6.97
N GLY A 144 -4.57 20.90 -6.43
CA GLY A 144 -4.91 20.61 -5.04
C GLY A 144 -6.42 20.50 -4.86
N PRO A 145 -6.91 20.22 -3.64
CA PRO A 145 -8.36 20.11 -3.41
C PRO A 145 -9.17 21.36 -3.76
N ALA A 146 -8.56 22.56 -3.71
CA ALA A 146 -9.20 23.84 -4.01
C ALA A 146 -8.75 24.46 -5.34
N GLU A 147 -7.71 23.92 -5.98
CA GLU A 147 -7.15 24.43 -7.23
C GLU A 147 -6.98 23.27 -8.22
N ARG A 148 -7.60 23.37 -9.40
CA ARG A 148 -7.62 22.27 -10.39
C ARG A 148 -7.94 20.92 -9.70
N ALA A 149 -9.05 20.90 -8.95
CA ALA A 149 -9.46 19.76 -8.13
C ALA A 149 -9.69 18.48 -8.96
N ASP A 150 -10.04 18.61 -10.21
CA ASP A 150 -10.17 17.55 -11.21
C ASP A 150 -8.81 16.88 -11.49
N TRP A 151 -7.75 17.66 -11.75
CA TRP A 151 -6.39 17.17 -11.91
C TRP A 151 -5.85 16.52 -10.63
N PHE A 152 -6.18 17.11 -9.48
CA PHE A 152 -5.82 16.53 -8.18
C PHE A 152 -6.48 15.16 -8.01
N ALA A 153 -7.78 15.05 -8.26
CA ALA A 153 -8.52 13.80 -8.18
C ALA A 153 -8.03 12.74 -9.20
N ALA A 154 -7.58 13.15 -10.38
CA ALA A 154 -6.98 12.26 -11.35
C ALA A 154 -5.58 11.78 -10.92
N THR A 155 -4.79 12.63 -10.25
CA THR A 155 -3.39 12.33 -9.89
C THR A 155 -3.27 11.49 -8.63
N VAL A 156 -4.09 11.78 -7.60
CA VAL A 156 -4.15 10.96 -6.39
C VAL A 156 -4.72 9.59 -6.73
N GLY A 157 -3.96 8.53 -6.45
CA GLY A 157 -4.34 7.17 -6.84
C GLY A 157 -4.29 6.90 -8.35
N GLY A 158 -3.84 7.87 -9.16
CA GLY A 158 -3.77 7.80 -10.63
C GLY A 158 -2.60 6.97 -11.16
N LEU A 159 -1.94 6.20 -10.29
CA LEU A 159 -0.90 5.23 -10.63
C LEU A 159 0.31 5.84 -11.34
N GLY A 160 0.48 7.18 -11.20
CA GLY A 160 1.54 7.94 -11.85
C GLY A 160 1.32 8.18 -13.35
N LEU A 161 0.09 7.98 -13.86
CA LEU A 161 -0.21 8.05 -15.29
C LEU A 161 -0.62 9.45 -15.79
N THR A 162 -0.81 10.42 -14.91
CA THR A 162 -1.19 11.81 -15.25
C THR A 162 -0.02 12.74 -15.52
N GLY A 163 1.18 12.34 -15.11
CA GLY A 163 2.41 13.10 -15.16
C GLY A 163 3.38 12.65 -14.07
N LEU A 164 4.60 13.17 -14.09
CA LEU A 164 5.58 12.95 -13.03
C LEU A 164 5.35 13.95 -11.90
N ILE A 165 5.05 13.45 -10.70
CA ILE A 165 4.97 14.28 -9.49
C ILE A 165 6.39 14.71 -9.13
N VAL A 166 6.66 16.02 -9.10
CA VAL A 166 7.98 16.58 -8.77
C VAL A 166 8.05 17.15 -7.36
N GLU A 167 6.92 17.66 -6.86
CA GLU A 167 6.83 18.32 -5.55
C GLU A 167 5.42 18.11 -4.97
N ALA A 168 5.32 18.05 -3.67
CA ALA A 168 4.04 18.01 -2.96
C ALA A 168 4.06 18.85 -1.69
N GLU A 169 2.91 19.42 -1.36
CA GLU A 169 2.62 20.04 -0.08
C GLU A 169 1.77 19.08 0.76
N LEU A 170 2.29 18.69 1.93
CA LEU A 170 1.66 17.75 2.84
C LEU A 170 1.20 18.46 4.12
N GLN A 171 0.09 18.01 4.67
CA GLN A 171 -0.35 18.39 6.01
C GLN A 171 0.10 17.34 7.02
N LEU A 172 1.08 17.67 7.83
CA LEU A 172 1.44 16.88 9.02
C LEU A 172 0.44 17.17 10.16
N ARG A 173 0.36 16.26 11.11
CA ARG A 173 -0.47 16.43 12.32
C ARG A 173 0.38 16.44 13.58
N ARG A 174 -0.12 17.09 14.64
CA ARG A 174 0.48 16.99 15.98
C ARG A 174 0.33 15.57 16.52
N VAL A 175 1.43 15.06 17.07
CA VAL A 175 1.49 13.75 17.72
C VAL A 175 2.22 13.88 19.06
N PRO A 176 1.80 13.16 20.12
CA PRO A 176 2.46 13.26 21.44
C PRO A 176 3.85 12.62 21.44
N GLY A 177 4.11 11.67 20.51
CA GLY A 177 5.40 11.00 20.38
C GLY A 177 5.29 9.62 19.74
N PRO A 178 6.37 8.81 19.77
CA PRO A 178 6.47 7.57 19.04
C PRO A 178 5.87 6.34 19.75
N TRP A 179 5.32 6.47 20.95
CA TRP A 179 4.83 5.34 21.72
C TRP A 179 3.32 5.20 21.60
N LEU A 180 2.88 3.96 21.42
CA LEU A 180 1.49 3.58 21.25
C LEU A 180 1.05 2.66 22.38
N GLU A 181 -0.13 2.91 22.94
CA GLU A 181 -0.88 1.90 23.68
C GLU A 181 -1.51 0.96 22.67
N THR A 182 -1.18 -0.32 22.75
CA THR A 182 -1.71 -1.37 21.87
C THR A 182 -2.50 -2.39 22.64
N GLU A 183 -3.48 -3.00 22.00
CA GLU A 183 -4.19 -4.16 22.53
C GLU A 183 -4.30 -5.23 21.44
N THR A 184 -4.00 -6.46 21.84
CA THR A 184 -4.15 -7.65 20.98
C THR A 184 -5.22 -8.56 21.55
N VAL A 185 -6.23 -8.89 20.74
CA VAL A 185 -7.35 -9.76 21.09
C VAL A 185 -7.40 -10.94 20.11
N ALA A 186 -7.44 -12.16 20.63
CA ALA A 186 -7.68 -13.34 19.80
C ALA A 186 -9.19 -13.45 19.49
N TYR A 187 -9.52 -13.86 18.27
CA TYR A 187 -10.91 -14.10 17.87
C TYR A 187 -11.05 -15.43 17.11
N ALA A 188 -12.25 -16.01 17.13
CA ALA A 188 -12.51 -17.34 16.60
C ALA A 188 -13.31 -17.39 15.29
N GLY A 189 -13.85 -16.25 14.81
CA GLY A 189 -14.67 -16.20 13.61
C GLY A 189 -14.84 -14.78 13.07
N LEU A 190 -15.37 -14.67 11.86
CA LEU A 190 -15.57 -13.37 11.19
C LEU A 190 -16.55 -12.47 11.96
N ASP A 191 -17.62 -13.02 12.57
CA ASP A 191 -18.55 -12.22 13.37
C ASP A 191 -17.85 -11.51 14.52
N GLU A 192 -16.94 -12.22 15.19
CA GLU A 192 -16.15 -11.63 16.26
C GLU A 192 -15.17 -10.59 15.75
N PHE A 193 -14.55 -10.80 14.58
CA PHE A 193 -13.74 -9.80 13.92
C PHE A 193 -14.55 -8.52 13.65
N PHE A 194 -15.74 -8.62 13.07
CA PHE A 194 -16.59 -7.48 12.78
C PHE A 194 -17.00 -6.73 14.05
N ARG A 195 -17.41 -7.46 15.08
CA ARG A 195 -17.74 -6.86 16.39
C ARG A 195 -16.55 -6.11 17.00
N LEU A 196 -15.34 -6.68 16.98
CA LEU A 196 -14.13 -6.05 17.48
C LEU A 196 -13.76 -4.81 16.66
N SER A 197 -13.93 -4.88 15.34
CA SER A 197 -13.68 -3.76 14.45
C SER A 197 -14.60 -2.58 14.76
N ASP A 198 -15.92 -2.83 14.83
CA ASP A 198 -16.91 -1.79 15.09
C ASP A 198 -16.72 -1.15 16.48
N GLN A 199 -16.44 -1.94 17.50
CA GLN A 199 -16.12 -1.46 18.86
C GLN A 199 -14.82 -0.66 18.94
N SER A 200 -13.92 -0.81 17.98
CA SER A 200 -12.63 -0.11 18.00
C SER A 200 -12.68 1.25 17.35
N HIS A 201 -13.65 1.51 16.47
CA HIS A 201 -13.73 2.72 15.67
C HIS A 201 -13.68 4.04 16.48
N PRO A 202 -14.41 4.20 17.60
CA PRO A 202 -14.41 5.49 18.30
C PRO A 202 -13.13 5.78 19.07
N ASP A 203 -12.48 4.76 19.65
CA ASP A 203 -11.45 4.96 20.68
C ASP A 203 -10.04 4.60 20.23
N TRP A 204 -9.90 3.85 19.15
CA TRP A 204 -8.63 3.32 18.68
C TRP A 204 -8.29 3.86 17.28
N GLU A 205 -7.23 4.63 17.21
CA GLU A 205 -6.80 5.24 15.95
C GLU A 205 -6.41 4.19 14.90
N HIS A 206 -5.77 3.12 15.32
CA HIS A 206 -5.30 2.06 14.42
C HIS A 206 -6.00 0.75 14.73
N ALA A 207 -6.47 0.06 13.71
CA ALA A 207 -7.06 -1.27 13.80
C ALA A 207 -6.65 -2.13 12.61
N VAL A 208 -6.22 -3.36 12.88
CA VAL A 208 -5.82 -4.34 11.86
C VAL A 208 -5.93 -5.75 12.45
N SER A 209 -6.20 -6.73 11.61
CA SER A 209 -6.17 -8.14 12.03
C SER A 209 -5.20 -8.95 11.18
N TRP A 210 -4.46 -9.84 11.81
CA TRP A 210 -3.94 -11.04 11.16
C TRP A 210 -5.00 -12.12 11.19
N ILE A 211 -5.24 -12.78 10.06
CA ILE A 211 -6.21 -13.88 9.95
C ILE A 211 -5.51 -15.14 9.42
N ASP A 212 -5.81 -16.29 10.02
CA ASP A 212 -5.34 -17.59 9.55
C ASP A 212 -6.17 -18.03 8.34
N CYS A 213 -5.72 -17.71 7.13
CA CYS A 213 -6.43 -18.06 5.90
C CYS A 213 -6.47 -19.58 5.61
N THR A 214 -5.78 -20.40 6.40
CA THR A 214 -5.83 -21.87 6.30
C THR A 214 -6.91 -22.49 7.20
N ALA A 215 -7.56 -21.70 8.03
CA ALA A 215 -8.60 -22.18 8.95
C ALA A 215 -10.00 -22.31 8.30
N GLY A 216 -10.14 -22.06 7.00
CA GLY A 216 -11.40 -22.12 6.25
C GLY A 216 -12.34 -20.94 6.54
N GLU A 217 -13.63 -21.13 6.30
CA GLU A 217 -14.67 -20.10 6.39
C GLU A 217 -14.76 -19.42 7.76
N ALA A 218 -14.54 -20.18 8.81
CA ALA A 218 -14.64 -19.68 10.18
C ALA A 218 -13.63 -18.58 10.50
N GLY A 219 -12.44 -18.66 9.92
CA GLY A 219 -11.35 -17.66 10.05
C GLY A 219 -11.06 -17.29 11.50
N ARG A 220 -9.99 -17.82 12.10
CA ARG A 220 -9.50 -17.33 13.40
C ARG A 220 -8.41 -16.29 13.19
N GLY A 221 -8.23 -15.37 14.14
CA GLY A 221 -7.21 -14.36 13.97
C GLY A 221 -6.82 -13.62 15.24
N LEU A 222 -5.92 -12.68 15.06
CA LEU A 222 -5.48 -11.75 16.10
C LEU A 222 -5.87 -10.34 15.66
N PHE A 223 -6.73 -9.72 16.43
CA PHE A 223 -7.13 -8.34 16.23
C PHE A 223 -6.20 -7.44 17.04
N LEU A 224 -5.54 -6.52 16.36
CA LEU A 224 -4.58 -5.57 16.92
C LEU A 224 -5.13 -4.16 16.75
N ARG A 225 -5.18 -3.42 17.85
CA ARG A 225 -5.58 -2.02 17.84
C ARG A 225 -4.59 -1.17 18.62
N ALA A 226 -4.46 0.10 18.24
CA ALA A 226 -3.53 1.02 18.89
C ALA A 226 -4.04 2.46 18.85
N ARG A 227 -3.57 3.23 19.84
CA ARG A 227 -3.72 4.68 19.93
C ARG A 227 -2.46 5.29 20.52
N ALA A 228 -2.30 6.60 20.44
CA ALA A 228 -1.18 7.27 21.09
C ALA A 228 -1.17 6.97 22.59
N ALA A 229 0.01 6.60 23.12
CA ALA A 229 0.16 6.39 24.56
C ALA A 229 0.18 7.73 25.29
N ALA A 230 -0.44 7.78 26.49
CA ALA A 230 -0.37 8.94 27.36
C ALA A 230 1.07 9.16 27.85
N ASP A 231 1.73 8.07 28.24
CA ASP A 231 3.12 8.09 28.69
C ASP A 231 4.06 7.79 27.51
N GLN A 232 4.99 8.71 27.29
CA GLN A 232 6.02 8.55 26.27
C GLN A 232 7.32 8.06 26.94
N HIS A 233 7.88 6.99 26.40
CA HIS A 233 9.13 6.40 26.89
C HIS A 233 10.35 7.00 26.17
N GLY A 234 11.55 6.73 26.68
CA GLY A 234 12.81 7.18 26.07
C GLY A 234 13.11 6.57 24.69
N ALA A 235 14.33 6.75 24.24
CA ALA A 235 14.76 6.31 22.91
C ALA A 235 14.56 4.81 22.69
N TRP A 236 13.97 4.46 21.56
CA TRP A 236 13.83 3.07 21.11
C TRP A 236 14.95 2.70 20.13
N ARG A 237 15.53 1.53 20.33
CA ARG A 237 16.54 0.97 19.43
C ARG A 237 15.99 -0.32 18.83
N GLY A 238 15.42 -0.22 17.64
CA GLY A 238 15.00 -1.39 16.86
C GLY A 238 16.20 -2.13 16.28
N ARG A 239 16.08 -3.46 16.22
CA ARG A 239 17.02 -4.29 15.46
C ARG A 239 16.40 -4.55 14.09
N GLN A 240 17.16 -4.31 13.03
CA GLN A 240 16.79 -4.71 11.68
C GLN A 240 17.63 -5.94 11.32
N LEU A 241 16.94 -6.99 10.92
CA LEU A 241 17.53 -8.18 10.33
C LEU A 241 17.52 -8.05 8.81
N SER A 242 18.34 -8.81 8.10
CA SER A 242 18.29 -8.90 6.64
C SER A 242 18.11 -10.34 6.24
N PHE A 243 17.33 -10.57 5.19
CA PHE A 243 17.24 -11.87 4.56
C PHE A 243 18.39 -11.99 3.54
N PRO A 244 19.51 -12.65 3.88
CA PRO A 244 20.79 -12.42 3.18
C PRO A 244 20.82 -13.03 1.77
N VAL A 245 20.07 -14.10 1.54
CA VAL A 245 20.12 -14.87 0.29
C VAL A 245 18.72 -15.11 -0.26
N VAL A 246 18.63 -15.42 -1.55
CA VAL A 246 17.42 -15.95 -2.17
C VAL A 246 17.48 -17.46 -2.10
N PRO A 247 16.62 -18.14 -1.31
CA PRO A 247 16.62 -19.60 -1.28
C PRO A 247 16.23 -20.17 -2.65
N PRO A 248 16.73 -21.38 -3.01
CA PRO A 248 16.44 -21.98 -4.32
C PRO A 248 14.96 -22.34 -4.50
N VAL A 249 14.23 -22.49 -3.40
CA VAL A 249 12.78 -22.73 -3.36
C VAL A 249 12.12 -21.78 -2.40
N SER A 250 10.82 -21.50 -2.60
CA SER A 250 10.06 -20.69 -1.65
C SER A 250 9.99 -21.35 -0.28
N LEU A 251 10.29 -20.59 0.76
CA LEU A 251 10.10 -21.02 2.16
C LEU A 251 8.62 -20.99 2.57
N VAL A 252 7.78 -20.27 1.82
CA VAL A 252 6.32 -20.24 1.97
C VAL A 252 5.70 -21.06 0.84
N ASN A 253 5.28 -22.28 1.14
CA ASN A 253 4.69 -23.21 0.19
C ASN A 253 3.62 -24.08 0.88
N ARG A 254 2.93 -24.93 0.14
CA ARG A 254 1.84 -25.79 0.64
C ARG A 254 2.21 -26.66 1.85
N LEU A 255 3.49 -27.08 1.96
CA LEU A 255 3.96 -27.93 3.04
C LEU A 255 4.26 -27.11 4.32
N THR A 256 4.83 -25.91 4.15
CA THR A 256 5.29 -25.07 5.26
C THR A 256 4.21 -24.12 5.79
N LEU A 257 3.22 -23.78 4.97
CA LEU A 257 2.20 -22.77 5.29
C LEU A 257 1.43 -23.09 6.58
N GLY A 258 0.86 -24.27 6.70
CA GLY A 258 0.09 -24.66 7.88
C GLY A 258 0.91 -24.67 9.18
N PRO A 259 2.11 -25.29 9.20
CA PRO A 259 3.04 -25.18 10.32
C PRO A 259 3.43 -23.75 10.68
N LEU A 260 3.72 -22.90 9.67
CA LEU A 260 4.09 -21.49 9.91
C LEU A 260 2.94 -20.70 10.52
N ASN A 261 1.70 -20.86 10.02
CA ASN A 261 0.54 -20.18 10.58
C ASN A 261 0.24 -20.64 12.02
N ARG A 262 0.38 -21.94 12.30
CA ARG A 262 0.25 -22.46 13.68
C ARG A 262 1.31 -21.91 14.60
N LEU A 263 2.56 -21.82 14.14
CA LEU A 263 3.66 -21.25 14.92
C LEU A 263 3.41 -19.74 15.16
N PHE A 264 3.02 -19.00 14.12
CA PHE A 264 2.69 -17.57 14.23
C PHE A 264 1.58 -17.34 15.27
N TRP A 265 0.49 -18.10 15.18
CA TRP A 265 -0.62 -18.07 16.13
C TRP A 265 -0.12 -18.33 17.56
N TRP A 266 0.62 -19.41 17.76
CA TRP A 266 1.10 -19.81 19.09
C TRP A 266 2.07 -18.79 19.71
N LEU A 267 2.98 -18.23 18.94
CA LEU A 267 3.92 -17.21 19.39
C LEU A 267 3.20 -15.91 19.78
N ASN A 268 2.24 -15.48 18.96
CA ASN A 268 1.57 -14.19 19.17
C ASN A 268 0.46 -14.25 20.23
N ARG A 269 -0.11 -15.41 20.53
CA ARG A 269 -1.01 -15.59 21.68
C ARG A 269 -0.38 -15.22 23.04
N ARG A 270 0.93 -15.23 23.15
CA ARG A 270 1.65 -14.76 24.34
C ARG A 270 1.64 -13.25 24.50
N HIS A 271 1.18 -12.55 23.47
CA HIS A 271 1.15 -11.10 23.39
C HIS A 271 -0.26 -10.52 23.53
N LEU A 272 -1.23 -11.33 23.97
CA LEU A 272 -2.60 -10.85 24.22
C LEU A 272 -2.65 -9.79 25.33
N GLY A 273 -3.66 -8.90 25.25
CA GLY A 273 -3.87 -7.81 26.19
C GLY A 273 -3.16 -6.51 25.80
N ARG A 274 -3.08 -5.60 26.75
CA ARG A 274 -2.58 -4.24 26.54
C ARG A 274 -1.08 -4.13 26.78
N ARG A 275 -0.40 -3.31 25.95
CA ARG A 275 1.05 -3.03 26.06
C ARG A 275 1.34 -1.64 25.51
N ILE A 276 2.43 -1.04 25.96
CA ILE A 276 3.01 0.14 25.35
C ILE A 276 4.17 -0.32 24.46
N VAL A 277 4.11 0.05 23.17
CA VAL A 277 5.11 -0.32 22.18
C VAL A 277 5.50 0.89 21.32
N HIS A 278 6.70 0.89 20.77
CA HIS A 278 7.10 1.89 19.79
C HIS A 278 6.27 1.71 18.50
N TYR A 279 5.97 2.81 17.80
CA TYR A 279 5.11 2.78 16.61
C TYR A 279 5.66 1.89 15.47
N GLN A 280 6.98 1.78 15.32
CA GLN A 280 7.59 1.05 14.21
C GLN A 280 7.22 -0.43 14.18
N PRO A 281 7.40 -1.25 15.22
CA PRO A 281 7.01 -2.66 15.17
C PRO A 281 5.51 -2.87 15.01
N PHE A 282 4.68 -1.91 15.43
CA PHE A 282 3.24 -1.99 15.25
C PHE A 282 2.81 -1.61 13.83
N LEU A 283 3.28 -0.45 13.31
CA LEU A 283 2.89 0.02 11.99
C LEU A 283 3.61 -0.73 10.87
N PHE A 284 4.89 -1.06 11.05
CA PHE A 284 5.78 -1.61 10.02
C PHE A 284 6.45 -2.93 10.46
N PRO A 285 5.70 -3.97 10.82
CA PRO A 285 6.29 -5.19 11.37
C PRO A 285 7.28 -5.86 10.41
N LEU A 286 7.07 -5.72 9.10
CA LEU A 286 7.93 -6.30 8.07
C LEU A 286 9.21 -5.49 7.80
N ASP A 287 9.25 -4.21 8.14
CA ASP A 287 10.46 -3.39 7.99
C ASP A 287 11.59 -3.82 8.96
N ALA A 288 11.25 -4.62 9.99
CA ALA A 288 12.23 -5.24 10.87
C ALA A 288 13.10 -6.31 10.18
N VAL A 289 12.65 -6.83 9.04
CA VAL A 289 13.39 -7.81 8.23
C VAL A 289 13.59 -7.25 6.83
N ALA A 290 14.76 -6.67 6.57
CA ALA A 290 15.10 -6.19 5.23
C ALA A 290 15.08 -7.36 4.22
N ASP A 291 14.61 -7.08 3.02
CA ASP A 291 14.56 -8.05 1.93
C ASP A 291 13.78 -9.35 2.22
N TRP A 292 12.81 -9.31 3.13
CA TRP A 292 11.99 -10.48 3.48
C TRP A 292 11.30 -11.12 2.27
N ASN A 293 11.08 -10.35 1.18
CA ASN A 293 10.53 -10.83 -0.08
C ASN A 293 11.39 -11.92 -0.76
N ARG A 294 12.68 -12.03 -0.39
CA ARG A 294 13.56 -13.11 -0.84
C ARG A 294 13.13 -14.49 -0.35
N ALA A 295 12.39 -14.57 0.77
CA ALA A 295 11.88 -15.83 1.32
C ALA A 295 10.98 -16.61 0.35
N TYR A 296 10.39 -15.93 -0.63
CA TYR A 296 9.58 -16.56 -1.68
C TYR A 296 10.40 -17.17 -2.83
N GLY A 297 11.73 -17.16 -2.74
CA GLY A 297 12.60 -17.77 -3.74
C GLY A 297 12.71 -16.97 -5.05
N PRO A 298 13.29 -17.57 -6.12
CA PRO A 298 13.57 -16.87 -7.37
C PRO A 298 12.31 -16.53 -8.18
N ALA A 299 11.24 -17.30 -8.03
CA ALA A 299 9.98 -17.08 -8.75
C ALA A 299 9.21 -15.85 -8.25
N GLY A 300 9.56 -15.33 -7.07
CA GLY A 300 8.84 -14.22 -6.45
C GLY A 300 7.46 -14.61 -5.92
N PHE A 301 6.59 -13.61 -5.73
CA PHE A 301 5.26 -13.82 -5.17
C PHE A 301 4.28 -12.75 -5.64
N HIS A 302 3.01 -13.11 -5.65
CA HIS A 302 1.89 -12.21 -5.88
C HIS A 302 1.35 -11.72 -4.54
N GLN A 303 0.98 -10.44 -4.46
CA GLN A 303 0.10 -9.98 -3.41
C GLN A 303 -1.30 -9.81 -4.00
N TYR A 304 -2.28 -10.47 -3.39
CA TYR A 304 -3.69 -10.28 -3.68
C TYR A 304 -4.27 -9.36 -2.62
N GLN A 305 -4.75 -8.20 -3.00
CA GLN A 305 -5.46 -7.30 -2.08
C GLN A 305 -6.74 -6.80 -2.71
N CYS A 306 -7.85 -7.04 -2.04
CA CYS A 306 -9.17 -6.56 -2.43
C CYS A 306 -9.82 -5.72 -1.35
N VAL A 307 -10.84 -4.96 -1.73
CA VAL A 307 -11.81 -4.34 -0.83
C VAL A 307 -13.20 -4.67 -1.34
N VAL A 308 -14.08 -5.08 -0.42
CA VAL A 308 -15.50 -5.35 -0.69
C VAL A 308 -16.38 -4.43 0.16
N PRO A 309 -17.54 -3.98 -0.34
CA PRO A 309 -18.47 -3.15 0.43
C PRO A 309 -18.88 -3.81 1.74
N ARG A 310 -19.15 -3.01 2.77
CA ARG A 310 -19.42 -3.50 4.13
C ARG A 310 -20.64 -4.42 4.18
N GLU A 311 -21.67 -4.11 3.42
CA GLU A 311 -22.92 -4.86 3.34
C GLU A 311 -22.74 -6.28 2.82
N ASN A 312 -21.76 -6.53 1.95
CA ASN A 312 -21.47 -7.83 1.35
C ASN A 312 -20.24 -8.50 1.98
N ALA A 313 -19.60 -7.86 2.98
CA ALA A 313 -18.26 -8.25 3.41
C ALA A 313 -18.23 -9.60 4.14
N ALA A 314 -19.23 -9.94 4.94
CA ALA A 314 -19.25 -11.20 5.69
C ALA A 314 -19.19 -12.40 4.75
N ASP A 315 -20.12 -12.48 3.80
CA ASP A 315 -20.22 -13.60 2.86
C ASP A 315 -19.03 -13.60 1.87
N ALA A 316 -18.63 -12.42 1.37
CA ALA A 316 -17.52 -12.32 0.44
C ALA A 316 -16.21 -12.76 1.07
N ILE A 317 -15.89 -12.31 2.29
CA ILE A 317 -14.66 -12.71 3.00
C ILE A 317 -14.69 -14.19 3.34
N ALA A 318 -15.83 -14.73 3.81
CA ALA A 318 -15.98 -16.17 4.05
C ALA A 318 -15.75 -16.98 2.78
N GLY A 319 -16.36 -16.60 1.66
CA GLY A 319 -16.15 -17.24 0.36
C GLY A 319 -14.71 -17.19 -0.14
N LEU A 320 -14.03 -16.03 0.03
CA LEU A 320 -12.61 -15.87 -0.30
C LEU A 320 -11.74 -16.81 0.54
N LEU A 321 -11.95 -16.85 1.87
CA LEU A 321 -11.19 -17.73 2.77
C LEU A 321 -11.43 -19.21 2.47
N ALA A 322 -12.68 -19.60 2.14
CA ALA A 322 -13.02 -20.95 1.72
C ALA A 322 -12.31 -21.35 0.43
N ALA A 323 -12.31 -20.47 -0.58
CA ALA A 323 -11.63 -20.72 -1.83
C ALA A 323 -10.11 -20.87 -1.64
N ILE A 324 -9.50 -20.04 -0.78
CA ILE A 324 -8.07 -20.10 -0.46
C ILE A 324 -7.74 -21.40 0.28
N ALA A 325 -8.46 -21.72 1.36
CA ALA A 325 -8.23 -22.94 2.11
C ALA A 325 -8.41 -24.21 1.26
N GLY A 326 -9.45 -24.25 0.40
CA GLY A 326 -9.71 -25.34 -0.52
C GLY A 326 -8.68 -25.53 -1.61
N SER A 327 -7.87 -24.49 -1.96
CA SER A 327 -6.80 -24.58 -2.94
C SER A 327 -5.53 -25.22 -2.39
N GLY A 328 -5.36 -25.28 -1.08
CA GLY A 328 -4.11 -25.64 -0.39
C GLY A 328 -3.01 -24.56 -0.49
N ASP A 329 -3.29 -23.41 -1.10
CA ASP A 329 -2.44 -22.23 -1.09
C ASP A 329 -2.88 -21.24 0.00
N GLY A 330 -2.09 -20.21 0.24
CA GLY A 330 -2.42 -19.18 1.21
C GLY A 330 -1.24 -18.33 1.59
N SER A 331 -1.38 -17.61 2.69
CA SER A 331 -0.44 -16.61 3.15
C SER A 331 -0.12 -16.79 4.64
N VAL A 332 1.13 -16.56 4.99
CA VAL A 332 1.53 -16.37 6.39
C VAL A 332 1.16 -14.95 6.85
N LEU A 333 1.14 -14.02 5.90
CA LEU A 333 0.86 -12.59 6.11
C LEU A 333 -0.52 -12.23 5.55
N ALA A 334 -1.58 -12.86 6.10
CA ALA A 334 -2.95 -12.53 5.74
C ALA A 334 -3.47 -11.42 6.67
N VAL A 335 -3.88 -10.30 6.07
CA VAL A 335 -4.35 -9.10 6.78
C VAL A 335 -5.80 -8.82 6.44
N LEU A 336 -6.63 -8.68 7.46
CA LEU A 336 -8.02 -8.27 7.35
C LEU A 336 -8.22 -6.94 8.09
N LYS A 337 -8.94 -5.99 7.47
CA LYS A 337 -9.14 -4.66 8.05
C LYS A 337 -10.42 -4.03 7.52
N THR A 338 -11.13 -3.30 8.37
CA THR A 338 -12.26 -2.46 7.97
C THR A 338 -11.77 -1.04 7.62
N PHE A 339 -12.20 -0.52 6.48
CA PHE A 339 -12.10 0.88 6.13
C PHE A 339 -13.30 1.65 6.71
N GLY A 340 -13.10 2.95 7.01
CA GLY A 340 -14.20 3.83 7.43
C GLY A 340 -15.06 4.29 6.26
N ASP A 341 -16.01 5.17 6.56
CA ASP A 341 -17.03 5.62 5.60
C ASP A 341 -16.54 6.74 4.66
N ARG A 342 -15.30 7.22 4.85
CA ARG A 342 -14.73 8.26 4.02
C ARG A 342 -14.40 7.72 2.62
N TRP A 343 -14.88 8.42 1.60
CA TRP A 343 -14.45 8.20 0.23
C TRP A 343 -13.14 8.93 -0.04
N PRO A 344 -12.18 8.29 -0.70
CA PRO A 344 -10.90 8.91 -1.01
C PRO A 344 -11.06 9.97 -2.11
N PRO A 345 -10.12 10.93 -2.21
CA PRO A 345 -10.19 12.01 -3.19
C PRO A 345 -9.94 11.56 -4.63
N GLY A 346 -9.22 10.46 -4.84
CA GLY A 346 -8.75 10.06 -6.17
C GLY A 346 -9.77 9.27 -6.99
N LEU A 347 -9.79 9.50 -8.32
CA LEU A 347 -10.67 8.81 -9.28
C LEU A 347 -10.46 7.29 -9.27
N LEU A 348 -9.19 6.86 -9.16
CA LEU A 348 -8.78 5.46 -9.15
C LEU A 348 -8.23 5.01 -7.80
N SER A 349 -8.50 5.75 -6.72
CA SER A 349 -8.09 5.33 -5.37
C SER A 349 -8.67 3.96 -5.01
N PHE A 350 -7.83 3.10 -4.43
CA PHE A 350 -8.24 1.74 -4.06
C PHE A 350 -9.15 1.72 -2.84
N ALA A 351 -8.82 2.49 -1.79
CA ALA A 351 -9.60 2.48 -0.56
C ALA A 351 -11.02 3.01 -0.81
N ARG A 352 -12.00 2.44 -0.13
CA ARG A 352 -13.40 2.85 -0.13
C ARG A 352 -14.07 2.29 1.12
N PRO A 353 -15.26 2.78 1.51
CA PRO A 353 -16.04 2.13 2.57
C PRO A 353 -16.17 0.63 2.34
N GLY A 354 -15.77 -0.18 3.34
CA GLY A 354 -15.78 -1.64 3.18
C GLY A 354 -14.72 -2.39 4.01
N VAL A 355 -14.45 -3.62 3.61
CA VAL A 355 -13.49 -4.51 4.25
C VAL A 355 -12.43 -4.95 3.27
N THR A 356 -11.16 -4.80 3.63
CA THR A 356 -10.02 -5.17 2.78
C THR A 356 -9.32 -6.41 3.33
N LEU A 357 -9.05 -7.35 2.42
CA LEU A 357 -8.27 -8.58 2.68
C LEU A 357 -7.02 -8.53 1.81
N ALA A 358 -5.85 -8.74 2.41
CA ALA A 358 -4.56 -8.77 1.72
C ALA A 358 -3.78 -10.04 2.07
N LEU A 359 -3.27 -10.73 1.05
CA LEU A 359 -2.55 -12.01 1.17
C LEU A 359 -1.39 -12.07 0.18
N ASP A 360 -0.32 -12.74 0.58
CA ASP A 360 0.83 -13.00 -0.28
C ASP A 360 0.83 -14.47 -0.73
N PHE A 361 0.93 -14.72 -2.03
CA PHE A 361 0.93 -16.06 -2.61
C PHE A 361 2.24 -16.31 -3.35
N HIS A 362 2.86 -17.44 -3.07
CA HIS A 362 4.02 -17.90 -3.85
C HIS A 362 3.66 -18.00 -5.34
N ASN A 363 4.50 -17.43 -6.20
CA ASN A 363 4.34 -17.54 -7.64
C ASN A 363 4.70 -18.96 -8.10
N ARG A 364 3.71 -19.74 -8.50
CA ARG A 364 3.82 -21.11 -8.97
C ARG A 364 2.86 -21.40 -10.12
N ALA A 365 3.14 -22.42 -10.89
CA ALA A 365 2.23 -22.89 -11.94
C ALA A 365 0.83 -23.23 -11.37
N GLY A 366 -0.21 -22.76 -12.03
CA GLY A 366 -1.61 -23.04 -11.71
C GLY A 366 -2.19 -22.19 -10.56
N ILE A 367 -1.47 -21.16 -10.08
CA ILE A 367 -2.02 -20.21 -9.10
C ILE A 367 -3.11 -19.31 -9.72
N GLU A 368 -3.07 -19.14 -11.03
CA GLU A 368 -3.99 -18.31 -11.79
C GLU A 368 -5.45 -18.73 -11.60
N ALA A 369 -5.72 -20.04 -11.59
CA ALA A 369 -7.08 -20.57 -11.38
C ALA A 369 -7.67 -20.18 -10.01
N LEU A 370 -6.83 -20.09 -8.97
CA LEU A 370 -7.27 -19.55 -7.69
C LEU A 370 -7.62 -18.07 -7.84
N PHE A 371 -6.76 -17.28 -8.48
CA PHE A 371 -7.00 -15.85 -8.62
C PHE A 371 -8.24 -15.54 -9.46
N GLU A 372 -8.51 -16.28 -10.54
CA GLU A 372 -9.75 -16.15 -11.32
C GLU A 372 -11.00 -16.37 -10.45
N ARG A 373 -10.96 -17.38 -9.57
CA ARG A 373 -12.05 -17.64 -8.63
C ARG A 373 -12.18 -16.51 -7.60
N LEU A 374 -11.06 -16.00 -7.05
CA LEU A 374 -11.10 -14.89 -6.11
C LEU A 374 -11.61 -13.60 -6.76
N ASP A 375 -11.21 -13.32 -8.01
CA ASP A 375 -11.68 -12.16 -8.78
C ASP A 375 -13.18 -12.22 -8.99
N ALA A 376 -13.71 -13.38 -9.38
CA ALA A 376 -15.16 -13.56 -9.56
C ALA A 376 -15.94 -13.27 -8.27
N LEU A 377 -15.45 -13.73 -7.12
CA LEU A 377 -16.07 -13.45 -5.81
C LEU A 377 -16.02 -11.96 -5.47
N VAL A 378 -14.88 -11.29 -5.71
CA VAL A 378 -14.72 -9.86 -5.44
C VAL A 378 -15.64 -9.04 -6.34
N VAL A 379 -15.71 -9.35 -7.63
CA VAL A 379 -16.60 -8.65 -8.60
C VAL A 379 -18.07 -8.88 -8.24
N ALA A 380 -18.46 -10.10 -7.92
CA ALA A 380 -19.83 -10.43 -7.51
C ALA A 380 -20.26 -9.67 -6.24
N ALA A 381 -19.32 -9.43 -5.33
CA ALA A 381 -19.55 -8.63 -4.13
C ALA A 381 -19.52 -7.11 -4.37
N GLY A 382 -19.31 -6.63 -5.60
CA GLY A 382 -19.16 -5.20 -5.92
C GLY A 382 -17.84 -4.61 -5.40
N GLY A 383 -16.82 -5.45 -5.22
CA GLY A 383 -15.50 -5.07 -4.72
C GLY A 383 -14.54 -4.64 -5.83
N ARG A 384 -13.27 -4.39 -5.44
CA ARG A 384 -12.18 -4.07 -6.37
C ARG A 384 -10.83 -4.59 -5.86
N LEU A 385 -9.88 -4.78 -6.76
CA LEU A 385 -8.50 -5.13 -6.46
C LEU A 385 -7.61 -3.88 -6.39
N TYR A 386 -6.50 -3.97 -5.63
CA TYR A 386 -5.56 -2.86 -5.49
C TYR A 386 -4.48 -2.91 -6.58
N PRO A 387 -4.47 -1.97 -7.57
CA PRO A 387 -3.52 -2.01 -8.68
C PRO A 387 -2.05 -1.95 -8.25
N ALA A 388 -1.71 -1.20 -7.20
CA ALA A 388 -0.33 -1.13 -6.68
C ALA A 388 0.21 -2.48 -6.17
N LYS A 389 -0.67 -3.44 -5.93
CA LYS A 389 -0.34 -4.79 -5.42
C LYS A 389 -0.46 -5.86 -6.50
N ASP A 390 -1.15 -5.55 -7.58
CA ASP A 390 -1.49 -6.50 -8.62
C ASP A 390 -0.43 -6.56 -9.73
N ALA A 391 -0.31 -7.73 -10.36
CA ALA A 391 0.54 -7.96 -11.53
C ALA A 391 -0.18 -8.70 -12.66
N ARG A 392 -1.48 -9.03 -12.49
CA ARG A 392 -2.16 -10.00 -13.36
C ARG A 392 -3.65 -9.70 -13.61
N MET A 393 -4.30 -8.87 -12.82
CA MET A 393 -5.73 -8.56 -12.91
C MET A 393 -6.15 -8.31 -14.37
N PRO A 394 -7.18 -9.02 -14.89
CA PRO A 394 -7.70 -8.74 -16.21
C PRO A 394 -8.32 -7.34 -16.31
N ARG A 395 -8.29 -6.76 -17.52
CA ARG A 395 -8.89 -5.45 -17.80
C ARG A 395 -10.35 -5.37 -17.37
N ALA A 396 -11.15 -6.40 -17.66
CA ALA A 396 -12.56 -6.44 -17.28
C ALA A 396 -12.80 -6.33 -15.76
N VAL A 397 -11.93 -6.97 -14.96
CA VAL A 397 -11.99 -6.88 -13.48
C VAL A 397 -11.62 -5.47 -13.02
N PHE A 398 -10.63 -4.84 -13.67
CA PHE A 398 -10.26 -3.46 -13.38
C PHE A 398 -11.42 -2.50 -13.71
N GLU A 399 -11.99 -2.59 -14.90
CA GLU A 399 -13.11 -1.75 -15.35
C GLU A 399 -14.35 -1.90 -14.42
N ALA A 400 -14.67 -3.13 -13.99
CA ALA A 400 -15.75 -3.38 -13.03
C ALA A 400 -15.49 -2.73 -11.66
N GLY A 401 -14.24 -2.74 -11.19
CA GLY A 401 -13.87 -2.17 -9.90
C GLY A 401 -13.70 -0.65 -9.89
N TYR A 402 -13.45 -0.04 -11.05
CA TYR A 402 -13.09 1.39 -11.19
C TYR A 402 -13.99 2.12 -12.20
N PRO A 403 -15.26 2.40 -11.86
CA PRO A 403 -16.26 2.94 -12.80
C PRO A 403 -15.89 4.35 -13.32
N ARG A 404 -15.01 5.11 -12.64
CA ARG A 404 -14.52 6.41 -13.07
C ARG A 404 -13.29 6.33 -14.00
N LEU A 405 -12.94 5.15 -14.50
CA LEU A 405 -11.81 4.97 -15.42
C LEU A 405 -11.97 5.82 -16.69
N GLY A 406 -13.19 5.88 -17.25
CA GLY A 406 -13.46 6.69 -18.45
C GLY A 406 -13.18 8.18 -18.24
N GLU A 407 -13.55 8.73 -17.08
CA GLU A 407 -13.22 10.11 -16.69
C GLU A 407 -11.70 10.30 -16.51
N PHE A 408 -11.04 9.37 -15.83
CA PHE A 408 -9.60 9.39 -15.61
C PHE A 408 -8.80 9.44 -16.93
N MET A 409 -9.25 8.73 -17.96
CA MET A 409 -8.54 8.67 -19.25
C MET A 409 -8.37 10.04 -19.91
N GLY A 410 -9.20 11.03 -19.59
CA GLY A 410 -9.07 12.42 -20.07
C GLY A 410 -7.85 13.16 -19.48
N TYR A 411 -7.32 12.69 -18.36
CA TYR A 411 -6.16 13.31 -17.67
C TYR A 411 -4.85 12.56 -17.91
N ARG A 412 -4.91 11.41 -18.56
CA ARG A 412 -3.75 10.57 -18.80
C ARG A 412 -2.70 11.29 -19.66
N ASP A 413 -1.43 11.20 -19.25
CA ASP A 413 -0.31 11.68 -20.05
C ASP A 413 0.06 10.63 -21.12
N PRO A 414 0.01 10.95 -22.42
CA PRO A 414 0.28 10.00 -23.49
C PRO A 414 1.73 9.51 -23.54
N GLY A 415 2.68 10.26 -23.01
CA GLY A 415 4.08 9.86 -22.91
C GLY A 415 4.42 8.99 -21.70
N ILE A 416 3.43 8.71 -20.84
CA ILE A 416 3.61 7.82 -19.70
C ILE A 416 3.05 6.44 -19.99
N SER A 417 3.87 5.39 -19.74
CA SER A 417 3.50 4.00 -19.93
C SER A 417 4.15 3.11 -18.88
N SER A 418 3.38 2.16 -18.35
CA SER A 418 3.86 1.06 -17.52
C SER A 418 3.36 -0.29 -18.06
N ALA A 419 3.94 -1.38 -17.59
CA ALA A 419 3.42 -2.71 -17.95
C ALA A 419 1.95 -2.86 -17.52
N MET A 420 1.60 -2.32 -16.35
CA MET A 420 0.23 -2.32 -15.85
C MET A 420 -0.70 -1.48 -16.75
N SER A 421 -0.31 -0.25 -17.14
CA SER A 421 -1.18 0.59 -17.98
C SER A 421 -1.46 -0.07 -19.32
N ARG A 422 -0.45 -0.68 -19.95
CA ARG A 422 -0.65 -1.43 -21.20
C ARG A 422 -1.61 -2.60 -21.02
N ARG A 423 -1.52 -3.33 -19.92
CA ARG A 423 -2.40 -4.46 -19.59
C ARG A 423 -3.84 -4.03 -19.28
N LEU A 424 -4.02 -2.95 -18.53
CA LEU A 424 -5.33 -2.54 -18.01
C LEU A 424 -6.05 -1.52 -18.88
N THR A 425 -5.31 -0.64 -19.57
CA THR A 425 -5.90 0.45 -20.39
C THR A 425 -5.55 0.35 -21.89
N GLY A 426 -4.66 -0.57 -22.26
CA GLY A 426 -4.22 -0.77 -23.64
C GLY A 426 -3.18 0.24 -24.14
N SER A 427 -2.58 1.03 -23.22
CA SER A 427 -1.68 2.13 -23.63
C SER A 427 -0.69 2.49 -22.54
#